data_c4d3a0f2db8379941b8565247a59f9c8
#
_entry.id   c4d3a0f2db8379941b8565247a59f9c8
#
_cell.length_a   1.000
_cell.length_b   1.000
_cell.length_c   1.000
_cell.angle_alpha   90.00
_cell.angle_beta   90.00
_cell.angle_gamma   90.00
#
_symmetry.space_group_name_H-M   'P 1'
#
loop_
_entity.id
_entity.type
_entity.pdbx_description
1 polymer ?
#
loop_
_entity_poly.entity_id
_entity_poly.type
_entity_poly.pdbx_seq_one_letter_code
_entity_poly.pdbx_strand_id
1 'polypeptide(L)'
;MYRKTNCLLLLPALLLSVCVVLVPGILTVFTSFTDWNGVQNIFQATFIGLDNYRELFKDEIFWMALFNNIKWMLLFLIIPVSLGLLSSGLLLYCKKGRSIYQVSYLVPYVMAPIVNAMLWLNIIYSPVAGVIGFLKKQGVAISSPLSSMNTALYGVAGVAIWNYWGFLSVVYVSSLRQTPQDQIEAAKVEGCNGWQLFRYVYFETLKPTFKLMLVMVMIQAFLVFDYIKILTDGGPAHATEMLSTYAYT
;
A
#
# COMPACT_ATOMS: atom_id res chain seq x y z
N MET A 1 36.49 22.12 -10.01
CA MET A 1 36.83 20.78 -10.49
C MET A 1 35.83 19.73 -10.00
N TYR A 2 35.45 19.69 -8.74
CA TYR A 2 34.50 18.72 -8.14
C TYR A 2 33.12 18.61 -8.80
N ARG A 3 32.58 19.69 -9.37
CA ARG A 3 31.23 19.71 -9.97
C ARG A 3 31.11 18.84 -11.24
N LYS A 4 32.16 18.80 -12.08
CA LYS A 4 32.21 17.97 -13.31
C LYS A 4 32.38 16.47 -12.96
N THR A 5 33.21 16.15 -11.96
CA THR A 5 33.41 14.78 -11.49
C THR A 5 32.13 14.21 -10.88
N ASN A 6 31.40 15.00 -10.09
CA ASN A 6 30.13 14.58 -9.51
C ASN A 6 29.05 14.34 -10.58
N CYS A 7 28.98 15.17 -11.63
CA CYS A 7 28.08 14.93 -12.76
C CYS A 7 28.42 13.65 -13.52
N LEU A 8 29.71 13.34 -13.70
CA LEU A 8 30.17 12.14 -14.39
C LEU A 8 29.81 10.86 -13.60
N LEU A 9 29.91 10.90 -12.26
CA LEU A 9 29.53 9.80 -11.38
C LEU A 9 28.01 9.54 -11.35
N LEU A 10 27.20 10.59 -11.55
CA LEU A 10 25.74 10.47 -11.63
C LEU A 10 25.23 9.99 -13.00
N LEU A 11 26.07 10.13 -14.05
CA LEU A 11 25.67 9.88 -15.44
C LEU A 11 25.17 8.44 -15.68
N PRO A 12 25.80 7.36 -15.17
CA PRO A 12 25.29 6.00 -15.34
C PRO A 12 23.90 5.80 -14.73
N ALA A 13 23.67 6.34 -13.52
CA ALA A 13 22.39 6.23 -12.83
C ALA A 13 21.30 7.05 -13.55
N LEU A 14 21.64 8.24 -14.05
CA LEU A 14 20.72 9.06 -14.86
C LEU A 14 20.37 8.37 -16.18
N LEU A 15 21.35 7.82 -16.90
CA LEU A 15 21.09 7.08 -18.14
C LEU A 15 20.16 5.90 -17.92
N LEU A 16 20.41 5.09 -16.89
CA LEU A 16 19.53 3.97 -16.54
C LEU A 16 18.12 4.47 -16.20
N SER A 17 17.99 5.53 -15.42
CA SER A 17 16.68 6.11 -15.06
C SER A 17 15.95 6.64 -16.29
N VAL A 18 16.64 7.32 -17.20
CA VAL A 18 16.05 7.80 -18.44
C VAL A 18 15.60 6.63 -19.32
N CYS A 19 16.49 5.66 -19.58
CA CYS A 19 16.19 4.55 -20.50
C CYS A 19 15.11 3.59 -19.96
N VAL A 20 15.10 3.32 -18.66
CA VAL A 20 14.21 2.31 -18.06
C VAL A 20 12.90 2.89 -17.55
N VAL A 21 12.88 4.17 -17.16
CA VAL A 21 11.69 4.80 -16.57
C VAL A 21 11.09 5.85 -17.50
N LEU A 22 11.89 6.85 -17.92
CA LEU A 22 11.34 7.96 -18.67
C LEU A 22 10.96 7.58 -20.10
N VAL A 23 11.81 6.83 -20.81
CA VAL A 23 11.51 6.44 -22.21
C VAL A 23 10.25 5.56 -22.30
N PRO A 24 10.10 4.46 -21.52
CA PRO A 24 8.85 3.70 -21.53
C PRO A 24 7.64 4.53 -21.08
N GLY A 25 7.80 5.39 -20.08
CA GLY A 25 6.72 6.27 -19.62
C GLY A 25 6.23 7.23 -20.71
N ILE A 26 7.14 7.86 -21.46
CA ILE A 26 6.79 8.74 -22.60
C ILE A 26 6.14 7.91 -23.72
N LEU A 27 6.68 6.74 -24.01
CA LEU A 27 6.08 5.84 -25.02
C LEU A 27 4.66 5.43 -24.64
N THR A 28 4.40 5.09 -23.37
CA THR A 28 3.06 4.75 -22.89
C THR A 28 2.08 5.93 -23.09
N VAL A 29 2.50 7.15 -22.78
CA VAL A 29 1.69 8.35 -23.02
C VAL A 29 1.45 8.55 -24.52
N PHE A 30 2.47 8.37 -25.35
CA PHE A 30 2.32 8.51 -26.80
C PHE A 30 1.38 7.45 -27.39
N THR A 31 1.56 6.17 -27.01
CA THR A 31 0.72 5.07 -27.51
C THR A 31 -0.73 5.17 -27.06
N SER A 32 -1.02 5.83 -25.93
CA SER A 32 -2.40 6.05 -25.48
C SER A 32 -3.26 6.88 -26.45
N PHE A 33 -2.63 7.61 -27.36
CA PHE A 33 -3.29 8.39 -28.43
C PHE A 33 -3.33 7.65 -29.77
N THR A 34 -2.92 6.38 -29.82
CA THR A 34 -2.86 5.57 -31.04
C THR A 34 -3.72 4.32 -30.91
N ASP A 35 -3.99 3.65 -32.03
CA ASP A 35 -4.68 2.36 -32.11
C ASP A 35 -3.75 1.16 -31.83
N TRP A 36 -2.62 1.40 -31.17
CA TRP A 36 -1.65 0.35 -30.91
C TRP A 36 -2.19 -0.72 -29.94
N ASN A 37 -2.21 -1.97 -30.40
CA ASN A 37 -2.76 -3.11 -29.65
C ASN A 37 -1.71 -3.94 -28.88
N GLY A 38 -0.47 -3.43 -28.73
CA GLY A 38 0.61 -4.12 -28.03
C GLY A 38 1.33 -5.22 -28.82
N VAL A 39 0.81 -5.66 -29.96
CA VAL A 39 1.33 -6.78 -30.78
C VAL A 39 1.99 -6.28 -32.05
N GLN A 40 1.38 -5.35 -32.73
CA GLN A 40 1.91 -4.76 -33.97
C GLN A 40 3.10 -3.83 -33.70
N ASN A 41 3.88 -3.55 -34.77
CA ASN A 41 4.98 -2.61 -34.65
C ASN A 41 4.45 -1.21 -34.28
N ILE A 42 4.99 -0.61 -33.24
CA ILE A 42 4.56 0.70 -32.72
C ILE A 42 4.62 1.82 -33.78
N PHE A 43 5.53 1.70 -34.76
CA PHE A 43 5.66 2.66 -35.89
C PHE A 43 4.57 2.53 -36.96
N GLN A 44 3.75 1.48 -36.90
CA GLN A 44 2.60 1.28 -37.78
C GLN A 44 1.28 1.70 -37.13
N ALA A 45 1.31 2.06 -35.86
CA ALA A 45 0.13 2.53 -35.17
C ALA A 45 -0.34 3.88 -35.70
N THR A 46 -1.65 4.00 -35.93
CA THR A 46 -2.27 5.24 -36.42
C THR A 46 -2.66 6.14 -35.23
N PHE A 47 -2.54 7.43 -35.42
CA PHE A 47 -2.95 8.39 -34.39
C PHE A 47 -4.48 8.56 -34.42
N ILE A 48 -5.14 8.21 -33.32
CA ILE A 48 -6.61 8.26 -33.16
C ILE A 48 -7.06 9.34 -32.16
N GLY A 49 -6.13 10.15 -31.64
CA GLY A 49 -6.44 11.23 -30.71
C GLY A 49 -6.97 10.74 -29.37
N LEU A 50 -8.17 11.16 -28.99
CA LEU A 50 -8.77 10.85 -27.68
C LEU A 50 -9.81 9.71 -27.72
N ASP A 51 -9.88 8.93 -28.79
CA ASP A 51 -10.92 7.91 -28.92
C ASP A 51 -10.77 6.78 -27.89
N ASN A 52 -9.53 6.34 -27.58
CA ASN A 52 -9.28 5.41 -26.48
C ASN A 52 -9.83 5.93 -25.13
N TYR A 53 -9.68 7.22 -24.87
CA TYR A 53 -10.19 7.84 -23.62
C TYR A 53 -11.71 7.92 -23.62
N ARG A 54 -12.35 8.14 -24.79
CA ARG A 54 -13.81 8.13 -24.89
C ARG A 54 -14.39 6.74 -24.65
N GLU A 55 -13.73 5.68 -25.11
CA GLU A 55 -14.11 4.30 -24.84
C GLU A 55 -13.91 3.98 -23.36
N LEU A 56 -12.76 4.30 -22.80
CA LEU A 56 -12.44 4.11 -21.40
C LEU A 56 -13.49 4.74 -20.47
N PHE A 57 -13.90 5.97 -20.73
CA PHE A 57 -14.90 6.66 -19.90
C PHE A 57 -16.34 6.13 -20.06
N LYS A 58 -16.62 5.32 -21.07
CA LYS A 58 -17.90 4.62 -21.25
C LYS A 58 -17.89 3.25 -20.56
N ASP A 59 -16.74 2.71 -20.21
CA ASP A 59 -16.61 1.40 -19.60
C ASP A 59 -16.99 1.46 -18.11
N GLU A 60 -18.02 0.72 -17.75
CA GLU A 60 -18.51 0.62 -16.36
C GLU A 60 -17.48 -0.04 -15.44
N ILE A 61 -16.67 -0.99 -15.97
CA ILE A 61 -15.64 -1.69 -15.19
C ILE A 61 -14.52 -0.72 -14.80
N PHE A 62 -14.14 0.19 -15.71
CA PHE A 62 -13.18 1.25 -15.39
C PHE A 62 -13.63 2.10 -14.20
N TRP A 63 -14.87 2.54 -14.19
CA TRP A 63 -15.41 3.34 -13.08
C TRP A 63 -15.47 2.55 -11.78
N MET A 64 -15.85 1.26 -11.86
CA MET A 64 -15.84 0.37 -10.70
C MET A 64 -14.42 0.22 -10.14
N ALA A 65 -13.42 -0.03 -10.99
CA ALA A 65 -12.02 -0.12 -10.62
C ALA A 65 -11.50 1.19 -9.98
N LEU A 66 -11.83 2.34 -10.56
CA LEU A 66 -11.45 3.64 -10.02
C LEU A 66 -12.05 3.88 -8.63
N PHE A 67 -13.35 3.62 -8.44
CA PHE A 67 -14.01 3.75 -7.13
C PHE A 67 -13.45 2.78 -6.11
N ASN A 68 -13.11 1.56 -6.50
CA ASN A 68 -12.45 0.59 -5.62
C ASN A 68 -11.06 1.07 -5.20
N ASN A 69 -10.26 1.65 -6.10
CA ASN A 69 -8.98 2.27 -5.75
C ASN A 69 -9.14 3.41 -4.74
N ILE A 70 -10.15 4.26 -4.90
CA ILE A 70 -10.44 5.34 -3.95
C ILE A 70 -10.83 4.77 -2.59
N LYS A 71 -11.74 3.77 -2.55
CA LYS A 71 -12.11 3.09 -1.30
C LYS A 71 -10.90 2.46 -0.63
N TRP A 72 -10.06 1.77 -1.40
CA TRP A 72 -8.82 1.16 -0.92
C TRP A 72 -7.86 2.19 -0.34
N MET A 73 -7.61 3.27 -1.06
CA MET A 73 -6.77 4.37 -0.59
C MET A 73 -7.27 4.94 0.74
N LEU A 74 -8.58 5.19 0.87
CA LEU A 74 -9.16 5.68 2.12
C LEU A 74 -9.01 4.69 3.27
N LEU A 75 -9.24 3.39 3.02
CA LEU A 75 -9.04 2.33 4.00
C LEU A 75 -7.58 2.30 4.48
N PHE A 76 -6.62 2.43 3.55
CA PHE A 76 -5.20 2.40 3.86
C PHE A 76 -4.70 3.67 4.56
N LEU A 77 -5.25 4.82 4.23
CA LEU A 77 -4.94 6.08 4.93
C LEU A 77 -5.48 6.08 6.37
N ILE A 78 -6.58 5.39 6.63
CA ILE A 78 -7.21 5.39 7.95
C ILE A 78 -6.69 4.25 8.80
N ILE A 79 -6.82 2.99 8.37
CA ILE A 79 -6.63 1.83 9.24
C ILE A 79 -5.15 1.55 9.53
N PRO A 80 -4.28 1.22 8.56
CA PRO A 80 -2.89 0.88 8.86
C PRO A 80 -2.10 2.08 9.39
N VAL A 81 -2.41 3.30 8.95
CA VAL A 81 -1.77 4.52 9.45
C VAL A 81 -2.11 4.74 10.93
N SER A 82 -3.38 4.61 11.32
CA SER A 82 -3.81 4.74 12.70
C SER A 82 -3.25 3.62 13.58
N LEU A 83 -3.29 2.36 13.12
CA LEU A 83 -2.70 1.21 13.83
C LEU A 83 -1.19 1.38 14.00
N GLY A 84 -0.48 1.82 12.95
CA GLY A 84 0.94 2.11 12.98
C GLY A 84 1.29 3.21 13.99
N LEU A 85 0.51 4.29 14.00
CA LEU A 85 0.71 5.40 14.92
C LEU A 85 0.44 5.00 16.36
N LEU A 86 -0.67 4.33 16.65
CA LEU A 86 -1.03 3.85 17.99
C LEU A 86 0.01 2.87 18.53
N SER A 87 0.38 1.86 17.73
CA SER A 87 1.37 0.87 18.15
C SER A 87 2.77 1.46 18.32
N SER A 88 3.17 2.43 17.50
CA SER A 88 4.44 3.15 17.66
C SER A 88 4.47 3.96 18.96
N GLY A 89 3.36 4.61 19.32
CA GLY A 89 3.20 5.31 20.60
C GLY A 89 3.34 4.35 21.80
N LEU A 90 2.69 3.18 21.73
CA LEU A 90 2.83 2.15 22.78
C LEU A 90 4.26 1.61 22.87
N LEU A 91 4.91 1.35 21.74
CA LEU A 91 6.29 0.89 21.69
C LEU A 91 7.30 1.93 22.20
N LEU A 92 6.98 3.22 22.13
CA LEU A 92 7.82 4.27 22.67
C LEU A 92 8.01 4.12 24.19
N TYR A 93 6.94 3.76 24.91
CA TYR A 93 6.95 3.56 26.36
C TYR A 93 7.38 2.14 26.78
N CYS A 94 7.44 1.19 25.86
CA CYS A 94 7.84 -0.17 26.15
C CYS A 94 9.36 -0.25 26.40
N LYS A 95 9.78 -0.56 27.64
CA LYS A 95 11.20 -0.66 28.01
C LYS A 95 11.80 -2.03 27.75
N LYS A 96 11.02 -3.12 27.95
CA LYS A 96 11.48 -4.51 27.81
C LYS A 96 10.79 -5.18 26.63
N GLY A 97 11.52 -5.97 25.83
CA GLY A 97 10.93 -6.73 24.73
C GLY A 97 10.57 -5.93 23.48
N ARG A 98 10.85 -4.62 23.41
CA ARG A 98 10.53 -3.78 22.23
C ARG A 98 11.02 -4.37 20.93
N SER A 99 12.25 -4.88 20.89
CA SER A 99 12.84 -5.48 19.70
C SER A 99 12.04 -6.70 19.22
N ILE A 100 11.53 -7.51 20.16
CA ILE A 100 10.69 -8.68 19.82
C ILE A 100 9.39 -8.21 19.19
N TYR A 101 8.71 -7.21 19.74
CA TYR A 101 7.49 -6.65 19.14
C TYR A 101 7.75 -6.05 17.75
N GLN A 102 8.84 -5.29 17.58
CA GLN A 102 9.20 -4.71 16.27
C GLN A 102 9.45 -5.79 15.22
N VAL A 103 10.20 -6.84 15.57
CA VAL A 103 10.43 -7.98 14.67
C VAL A 103 9.10 -8.68 14.35
N SER A 104 8.26 -8.96 15.36
CA SER A 104 6.96 -9.60 15.14
C SER A 104 6.04 -8.78 14.22
N TYR A 105 6.07 -7.46 14.32
CA TYR A 105 5.27 -6.57 13.46
C TYR A 105 5.80 -6.55 12.01
N LEU A 106 7.11 -6.74 11.82
CA LEU A 106 7.71 -6.78 10.48
C LEU A 106 7.56 -8.13 9.77
N VAL A 107 7.32 -9.23 10.51
CA VAL A 107 7.20 -10.58 9.91
C VAL A 107 6.22 -10.59 8.74
N PRO A 108 4.97 -10.09 8.87
CA PRO A 108 4.04 -10.06 7.74
C PRO A 108 4.56 -9.26 6.55
N TYR A 109 5.18 -8.12 6.80
CA TYR A 109 5.65 -7.21 5.76
C TYR A 109 6.83 -7.77 4.94
N VAL A 110 7.71 -8.56 5.59
CA VAL A 110 8.88 -9.18 4.93
C VAL A 110 8.47 -10.34 4.02
N MET A 111 7.29 -10.94 4.24
CA MET A 111 6.80 -12.00 3.38
C MET A 111 6.38 -11.43 2.01
N ALA A 112 6.72 -12.17 0.94
CA ALA A 112 6.25 -11.80 -0.39
C ALA A 112 4.71 -11.73 -0.42
N PRO A 113 4.10 -10.74 -1.09
CA PRO A 113 2.65 -10.57 -1.15
C PRO A 113 1.90 -11.84 -1.58
N ILE A 114 2.46 -12.58 -2.54
CA ILE A 114 1.92 -13.86 -3.02
C ILE A 114 1.83 -14.90 -1.89
N VAL A 115 2.91 -15.06 -1.12
CA VAL A 115 2.95 -16.04 -0.01
C VAL A 115 1.94 -15.65 1.06
N ASN A 116 1.87 -14.37 1.38
CA ASN A 116 0.92 -13.82 2.34
C ASN A 116 -0.54 -14.04 1.90
N ALA A 117 -0.85 -13.74 0.65
CA ALA A 117 -2.18 -13.96 0.08
C ALA A 117 -2.56 -15.45 0.13
N MET A 118 -1.64 -16.36 -0.25
CA MET A 118 -1.88 -17.82 -0.20
C MET A 118 -2.07 -18.34 1.23
N LEU A 119 -1.34 -17.82 2.22
CA LEU A 119 -1.55 -18.18 3.63
C LEU A 119 -2.97 -17.81 4.08
N TRP A 120 -3.41 -16.60 3.78
CA TRP A 120 -4.77 -16.17 4.14
C TRP A 120 -5.84 -16.97 3.40
N LEU A 121 -5.66 -17.23 2.09
CA LEU A 121 -6.60 -17.97 1.28
C LEU A 121 -6.79 -19.41 1.80
N ASN A 122 -5.70 -20.10 2.12
CA ASN A 122 -5.73 -21.52 2.49
C ASN A 122 -5.93 -21.75 4.00
N ILE A 123 -5.35 -20.88 4.86
CA ILE A 123 -5.40 -21.10 6.32
C ILE A 123 -6.57 -20.35 6.95
N ILE A 124 -6.86 -19.12 6.53
CA ILE A 124 -7.89 -18.31 7.18
C ILE A 124 -9.23 -18.41 6.42
N TYR A 125 -9.24 -18.11 5.12
CA TYR A 125 -10.45 -17.95 4.32
C TYR A 125 -10.99 -19.25 3.72
N SER A 126 -10.25 -20.36 3.80
CA SER A 126 -10.70 -21.64 3.27
C SER A 126 -11.99 -22.11 3.96
N PRO A 127 -13.09 -22.35 3.21
CA PRO A 127 -14.36 -22.78 3.80
C PRO A 127 -14.38 -24.24 4.21
N VAL A 128 -13.34 -25.02 3.84
CA VAL A 128 -13.26 -26.46 4.09
C VAL A 128 -12.22 -26.79 5.17
N ALA A 129 -11.01 -26.28 5.01
CA ALA A 129 -9.85 -26.68 5.83
C ALA A 129 -9.31 -25.55 6.74
N GLY A 130 -9.67 -24.27 6.46
CA GLY A 130 -9.16 -23.12 7.18
C GLY A 130 -9.93 -22.78 8.46
N VAL A 131 -9.59 -21.64 9.04
CA VAL A 131 -10.26 -21.13 10.26
C VAL A 131 -11.76 -20.98 10.02
N ILE A 132 -12.17 -20.44 8.86
CA ILE A 132 -13.59 -20.33 8.49
C ILE A 132 -14.23 -21.73 8.39
N GLY A 133 -13.57 -22.70 7.80
CA GLY A 133 -14.06 -24.08 7.72
C GLY A 133 -14.20 -24.74 9.10
N PHE A 134 -13.26 -24.48 10.00
CA PHE A 134 -13.33 -24.95 11.39
C PHE A 134 -14.53 -24.32 12.14
N LEU A 135 -14.69 -23.00 12.07
CA LEU A 135 -15.82 -22.29 12.71
C LEU A 135 -17.17 -22.76 12.15
N LYS A 136 -17.25 -23.02 10.85
CA LYS A 136 -18.44 -23.56 10.19
C LYS A 136 -18.81 -24.94 10.70
N LYS A 137 -17.82 -25.82 10.95
CA LYS A 137 -18.03 -27.13 11.56
C LYS A 137 -18.52 -27.05 13.01
N GLN A 138 -18.21 -25.96 13.72
CA GLN A 138 -18.71 -25.69 15.07
C GLN A 138 -20.12 -25.06 15.08
N GLY A 139 -20.79 -24.97 13.94
CA GLY A 139 -22.13 -24.42 13.82
C GLY A 139 -22.20 -22.89 13.70
N VAL A 140 -21.06 -22.20 13.53
CA VAL A 140 -21.04 -20.75 13.32
C VAL A 140 -21.41 -20.45 11.87
N ALA A 141 -22.45 -19.67 11.65
CA ALA A 141 -22.90 -19.24 10.32
C ALA A 141 -21.96 -18.15 9.77
N ILE A 142 -20.78 -18.57 9.28
CA ILE A 142 -19.77 -17.69 8.70
C ILE A 142 -19.43 -18.14 7.27
N SER A 143 -19.26 -17.19 6.38
CA SER A 143 -18.78 -17.43 5.01
C SER A 143 -17.46 -16.69 4.77
N SER A 144 -16.71 -17.13 3.76
CA SER A 144 -15.51 -16.40 3.36
C SER A 144 -15.89 -14.96 2.93
N PRO A 145 -15.22 -13.93 3.44
CA PRO A 145 -15.48 -12.56 2.98
C PRO A 145 -15.23 -12.39 1.48
N LEU A 146 -14.43 -13.28 0.86
CA LEU A 146 -14.14 -13.22 -0.58
C LEU A 146 -15.28 -13.70 -1.46
N SER A 147 -16.31 -14.37 -0.90
CA SER A 147 -17.40 -14.97 -1.67
C SER A 147 -18.55 -14.01 -2.00
N SER A 148 -18.60 -12.83 -1.43
CA SER A 148 -19.66 -11.84 -1.65
C SER A 148 -19.12 -10.53 -2.24
N MET A 149 -19.82 -9.98 -3.21
CA MET A 149 -19.49 -8.69 -3.84
C MET A 149 -19.32 -7.56 -2.82
N ASN A 150 -20.13 -7.56 -1.76
CA ASN A 150 -20.10 -6.49 -0.76
C ASN A 150 -18.93 -6.57 0.22
N THR A 151 -18.34 -7.76 0.39
CA THR A 151 -17.30 -8.01 1.41
C THR A 151 -15.94 -8.36 0.83
N ALA A 152 -15.88 -8.75 -0.45
CA ALA A 152 -14.64 -9.25 -1.06
C ALA A 152 -13.52 -8.21 -1.01
N LEU A 153 -13.79 -6.97 -1.40
CA LEU A 153 -12.81 -5.89 -1.35
C LEU A 153 -12.25 -5.68 0.06
N TYR A 154 -13.11 -5.67 1.07
CA TYR A 154 -12.70 -5.52 2.48
C TYR A 154 -11.94 -6.74 3.00
N GLY A 155 -12.31 -7.94 2.53
CA GLY A 155 -11.58 -9.17 2.82
C GLY A 155 -10.13 -9.12 2.31
N VAL A 156 -9.95 -8.69 1.06
CA VAL A 156 -8.61 -8.50 0.47
C VAL A 156 -7.86 -7.38 1.20
N ALA A 157 -8.53 -6.25 1.48
CA ALA A 157 -7.94 -5.13 2.20
C ALA A 157 -7.44 -5.54 3.60
N GLY A 158 -8.19 -6.38 4.31
CA GLY A 158 -7.78 -6.90 5.62
C GLY A 158 -6.45 -7.63 5.59
N VAL A 159 -6.21 -8.45 4.56
CA VAL A 159 -4.93 -9.17 4.36
C VAL A 159 -3.78 -8.17 4.12
N ALA A 160 -3.99 -7.22 3.24
CA ALA A 160 -2.98 -6.24 2.90
C ALA A 160 -2.70 -5.25 4.05
N ILE A 161 -3.73 -4.86 4.82
CA ILE A 161 -3.59 -4.05 6.04
C ILE A 161 -2.77 -4.81 7.09
N TRP A 162 -3.07 -6.08 7.33
CA TRP A 162 -2.31 -6.93 8.26
C TRP A 162 -0.83 -7.00 7.89
N ASN A 163 -0.52 -7.04 6.60
CA ASN A 163 0.86 -7.00 6.11
C ASN A 163 1.54 -5.64 6.37
N TYR A 164 0.83 -4.52 6.18
CA TYR A 164 1.46 -3.21 6.02
C TYR A 164 1.57 -2.38 7.32
N TRP A 165 0.60 -2.49 8.26
CA TRP A 165 0.55 -1.63 9.46
C TRP A 165 1.78 -1.76 10.36
N GLY A 166 2.36 -2.98 10.44
CA GLY A 166 3.54 -3.25 11.25
C GLY A 166 4.79 -2.52 10.75
N PHE A 167 4.96 -2.40 9.43
CA PHE A 167 5.99 -1.59 8.81
C PHE A 167 5.86 -0.12 9.21
N LEU A 168 4.65 0.45 9.11
CA LEU A 168 4.39 1.82 9.52
C LEU A 168 4.73 2.03 11.00
N SER A 169 4.37 1.07 11.87
CA SER A 169 4.68 1.11 13.30
C SER A 169 6.19 1.23 13.55
N VAL A 170 6.99 0.44 12.86
CA VAL A 170 8.45 0.45 13.02
C VAL A 170 9.08 1.73 12.49
N VAL A 171 8.60 2.24 11.35
CA VAL A 171 9.05 3.52 10.79
C VAL A 171 8.71 4.67 11.74
N TYR A 172 7.49 4.70 12.26
CA TYR A 172 7.06 5.76 13.18
C TYR A 172 7.80 5.72 14.51
N VAL A 173 7.98 4.55 15.13
CA VAL A 173 8.73 4.47 16.39
C VAL A 173 10.20 4.86 16.21
N SER A 174 10.79 4.56 15.05
CA SER A 174 12.16 4.97 14.73
C SER A 174 12.28 6.49 14.63
N SER A 175 11.30 7.16 14.05
CA SER A 175 11.24 8.63 13.99
C SER A 175 10.96 9.25 15.36
N LEU A 176 10.00 8.72 16.11
CA LEU A 176 9.68 9.21 17.47
C LEU A 176 10.88 9.16 18.43
N ARG A 177 11.77 8.19 18.24
CA ARG A 177 13.00 8.04 19.05
C ARG A 177 14.09 9.06 18.73
N GLN A 178 13.96 9.80 17.64
CA GLN A 178 14.89 10.87 17.28
C GLN A 178 14.55 12.19 17.98
N THR A 179 13.45 12.22 18.75
CA THR A 179 13.08 13.41 19.55
C THR A 179 14.16 13.72 20.57
N PRO A 180 14.72 14.95 20.59
CA PRO A 180 15.77 15.35 21.50
C PRO A 180 15.32 15.23 22.97
N GLN A 181 16.20 14.69 23.81
CA GLN A 181 15.91 14.41 25.21
C GLN A 181 15.65 15.70 26.03
N ASP A 182 16.36 16.78 25.68
CA ASP A 182 16.18 18.12 26.30
C ASP A 182 14.77 18.68 26.08
N GLN A 183 14.19 18.48 24.89
CA GLN A 183 12.81 18.88 24.62
C GLN A 183 11.79 18.08 25.46
N ILE A 184 12.04 16.78 25.62
CA ILE A 184 11.20 15.91 26.43
C ILE A 184 11.28 16.33 27.92
N GLU A 185 12.46 16.65 28.41
CA GLU A 185 12.68 17.08 29.79
C GLU A 185 12.08 18.47 30.07
N ALA A 186 12.29 19.42 29.17
CA ALA A 186 11.67 20.74 29.25
C ALA A 186 10.14 20.65 29.33
N ALA A 187 9.51 19.89 28.43
CA ALA A 187 8.06 19.70 28.44
C ALA A 187 7.54 19.04 29.75
N LYS A 188 8.31 18.12 30.34
CA LYS A 188 7.97 17.53 31.65
C LYS A 188 8.08 18.52 32.78
N VAL A 189 9.09 19.41 32.78
CA VAL A 189 9.26 20.48 33.79
C VAL A 189 8.11 21.47 33.69
N GLU A 190 7.62 21.76 32.48
CA GLU A 190 6.44 22.60 32.24
C GLU A 190 5.11 21.91 32.62
N GLY A 191 5.13 20.67 33.09
CA GLY A 191 3.95 19.95 33.59
C GLY A 191 3.10 19.30 32.48
N CYS A 192 3.65 19.09 31.28
CA CYS A 192 2.92 18.40 30.20
C CYS A 192 2.51 16.97 30.62
N ASN A 193 1.24 16.64 30.44
CA ASN A 193 0.78 15.26 30.54
C ASN A 193 1.22 14.41 29.34
N GLY A 194 1.03 13.07 29.40
CA GLY A 194 1.50 12.15 28.35
C GLY A 194 0.93 12.43 26.96
N TRP A 195 -0.34 12.87 26.87
CA TRP A 195 -0.96 13.25 25.60
C TRP A 195 -0.39 14.56 25.04
N GLN A 196 -0.19 15.56 25.89
CA GLN A 196 0.43 16.82 25.50
C GLN A 196 1.87 16.61 25.04
N LEU A 197 2.64 15.79 25.78
CA LEU A 197 4.00 15.42 25.40
C LEU A 197 4.02 14.72 24.02
N PHE A 198 3.11 13.77 23.79
CA PHE A 198 2.99 13.13 22.49
C PHE A 198 2.61 14.13 21.39
N ARG A 199 1.58 14.95 21.61
CA ARG A 199 1.03 15.85 20.60
C ARG A 199 1.96 17.00 20.23
N TYR A 200 2.65 17.59 21.20
CA TYR A 200 3.43 18.83 21.01
C TYR A 200 4.93 18.59 20.86
N VAL A 201 5.46 17.47 21.33
CA VAL A 201 6.89 17.18 21.27
C VAL A 201 7.17 16.02 20.29
N TYR A 202 6.65 14.85 20.58
CA TYR A 202 6.92 13.67 19.74
C TYR A 202 6.34 13.78 18.34
N PHE A 203 5.10 14.25 18.20
CA PHE A 203 4.45 14.34 16.89
C PHE A 203 5.10 15.39 15.99
N GLU A 204 5.66 16.45 16.54
CA GLU A 204 6.41 17.42 15.71
C GLU A 204 7.66 16.79 15.09
N THR A 205 8.39 15.96 15.83
CA THR A 205 9.52 15.19 15.28
C THR A 205 9.05 14.14 14.26
N LEU A 206 7.89 13.52 14.49
CA LEU A 206 7.31 12.54 13.58
C LEU A 206 6.79 13.15 12.27
N LYS A 207 6.34 14.38 12.27
CA LYS A 207 5.59 15.05 11.21
C LYS A 207 6.17 14.90 9.80
N PRO A 208 7.50 15.07 9.57
CA PRO A 208 8.10 14.86 8.25
C PRO A 208 7.95 13.41 7.77
N THR A 209 8.27 12.46 8.65
CA THR A 209 8.15 11.01 8.37
C THR A 209 6.68 10.62 8.14
N PHE A 210 5.76 11.15 8.96
CA PHE A 210 4.33 10.91 8.82
C PHE A 210 3.81 11.37 7.44
N LYS A 211 4.17 12.58 7.01
CA LYS A 211 3.79 13.10 5.68
C LYS A 211 4.36 12.23 4.55
N LEU A 212 5.63 11.82 4.67
CA LEU A 212 6.26 10.92 3.69
C LEU A 212 5.50 9.59 3.61
N MET A 213 5.18 8.99 4.76
CA MET A 213 4.45 7.72 4.79
C MET A 213 3.02 7.85 4.24
N LEU A 214 2.33 8.96 4.44
CA LEU A 214 1.04 9.20 3.80
C LEU A 214 1.14 9.18 2.27
N VAL A 215 2.15 9.85 1.71
CA VAL A 215 2.39 9.82 0.25
C VAL A 215 2.71 8.41 -0.22
N MET A 216 3.57 7.67 0.50
CA MET A 216 3.92 6.29 0.17
C MET A 216 2.69 5.37 0.22
N VAL A 217 1.82 5.52 1.21
CA VAL A 217 0.55 4.77 1.32
C VAL A 217 -0.37 5.05 0.12
N MET A 218 -0.49 6.32 -0.29
CA MET A 218 -1.28 6.67 -1.47
C MET A 218 -0.72 6.03 -2.76
N ILE A 219 0.60 6.10 -2.96
CA ILE A 219 1.24 5.46 -4.12
C ILE A 219 0.98 3.95 -4.10
N GLN A 220 1.19 3.27 -2.96
CA GLN A 220 0.96 1.83 -2.83
C GLN A 220 -0.51 1.46 -3.06
N ALA A 221 -1.46 2.31 -2.67
CA ALA A 221 -2.87 2.07 -2.88
C ALA A 221 -3.26 2.04 -4.38
N PHE A 222 -2.58 2.83 -5.21
CA PHE A 222 -2.80 2.80 -6.68
C PHE A 222 -2.05 1.65 -7.37
N LEU A 223 -0.96 1.15 -6.78
CA LEU A 223 -0.14 0.08 -7.33
C LEU A 223 -0.54 -1.32 -6.85
N VAL A 224 -1.60 -1.43 -6.04
CA VAL A 224 -2.05 -2.73 -5.53
C VAL A 224 -2.48 -3.64 -6.68
N PHE A 225 -1.83 -4.79 -6.81
CA PHE A 225 -2.08 -5.79 -7.85
C PHE A 225 -2.13 -7.20 -7.27
N ASP A 226 -1.05 -7.64 -6.63
CA ASP A 226 -0.82 -9.03 -6.22
C ASP A 226 -1.95 -9.59 -5.34
N TYR A 227 -2.38 -8.82 -4.33
CA TYR A 227 -3.45 -9.28 -3.43
C TYR A 227 -4.77 -9.47 -4.13
N ILE A 228 -5.14 -8.56 -5.05
CA ILE A 228 -6.37 -8.67 -5.83
C ILE A 228 -6.27 -9.87 -6.77
N LYS A 229 -5.17 -9.97 -7.53
CA LYS A 229 -4.97 -11.03 -8.53
C LYS A 229 -5.02 -12.42 -7.92
N ILE A 230 -4.41 -12.61 -6.74
CA ILE A 230 -4.30 -13.93 -6.12
C ILE A 230 -5.54 -14.31 -5.32
N LEU A 231 -6.13 -13.38 -4.57
CA LEU A 231 -7.25 -13.68 -3.67
C LEU A 231 -8.59 -13.75 -4.39
N THR A 232 -8.80 -12.95 -5.43
CA THR A 232 -10.12 -12.77 -6.05
C THR A 232 -10.09 -12.69 -7.58
N ASP A 233 -8.94 -12.41 -8.19
CA ASP A 233 -8.78 -12.18 -9.63
C ASP A 233 -9.80 -11.14 -10.16
N GLY A 234 -9.98 -10.03 -9.41
CA GLY A 234 -10.97 -8.99 -9.71
C GLY A 234 -12.41 -9.32 -9.27
N GLY A 235 -12.70 -10.60 -8.98
CA GLY A 235 -14.05 -11.09 -8.67
C GLY A 235 -14.53 -10.85 -7.24
N PRO A 236 -15.77 -11.28 -6.92
CA PRO A 236 -16.82 -11.73 -7.85
C PRO A 236 -17.40 -10.57 -8.68
N ALA A 237 -17.68 -10.81 -9.98
CA ALA A 237 -18.30 -9.84 -10.89
C ALA A 237 -17.63 -8.44 -10.86
N HIS A 238 -16.30 -8.38 -10.98
CA HIS A 238 -15.46 -7.19 -10.93
C HIS A 238 -15.54 -6.36 -9.62
N ALA A 239 -16.12 -6.92 -8.54
CA ALA A 239 -16.31 -6.19 -7.28
C ALA A 239 -14.99 -5.81 -6.58
N THR A 240 -13.88 -6.48 -6.91
CA THR A 240 -12.54 -6.17 -6.39
C THR A 240 -11.60 -5.66 -7.47
N GLU A 241 -12.10 -5.39 -8.68
CA GLU A 241 -11.29 -4.84 -9.77
C GLU A 241 -10.63 -3.53 -9.36
N MET A 242 -9.34 -3.39 -9.69
CA MET A 242 -8.52 -2.20 -9.46
C MET A 242 -7.98 -1.70 -10.79
N LEU A 243 -7.54 -0.44 -10.85
CA LEU A 243 -6.95 0.10 -12.07
C LEU A 243 -5.74 -0.70 -12.56
N SER A 244 -4.95 -1.25 -11.64
CA SER A 244 -3.79 -2.09 -11.95
C SER A 244 -4.18 -3.45 -12.56
N THR A 245 -5.25 -4.09 -12.07
CA THR A 245 -5.76 -5.36 -12.62
C THR A 245 -6.55 -5.11 -13.91
N TYR A 246 -7.33 -4.06 -13.98
CA TYR A 246 -8.03 -3.62 -15.19
C TYR A 246 -7.08 -3.31 -16.36
N ALA A 247 -5.94 -2.67 -16.07
CA ALA A 247 -4.93 -2.41 -17.10
C ALA A 247 -4.14 -3.66 -17.55
N TYR A 248 -4.23 -4.76 -16.79
CA TYR A 248 -3.55 -6.03 -17.09
C TYR A 248 -4.43 -6.97 -17.95
N THR A 249 -5.75 -6.88 -17.87
CA THR A 249 -6.71 -7.68 -18.64
C THR A 249 -6.96 -7.13 -20.01
#